data_df8096855a5b45a8e7dbf16af0fa669c
#
_entry.id   df8096855a5b45a8e7dbf16af0fa669c
#
_cell.length_a   1.000
_cell.length_b   1.000
_cell.length_c   1.000
_cell.angle_alpha   90.00
_cell.angle_beta   90.00
_cell.angle_gamma   90.00
#
_symmetry.space_group_name_H-M   'P 1'
#
loop_
_entity.id
_entity.type
_entity.pdbx_description
1 polymer ?
#
loop_
_entity_poly.entity_id
_entity_poly.type
_entity_poly.pdbx_seq_one_letter_code
_entity_poly.pdbx_strand_id
1 'polypeptide(L)'
;TYLFKLLDSEKTAEVLLELDEYDRAKILEILSAKEIAQKIDEMDTDDAADILGELSVERKSKVLSKIEDEEHAKDIADLLQYHEDTAGGLMAKELVKVNENWTVPTCVRKMRSQAQEVTRVHSIYVVDDNNVLKGRLSLKDLLVAPASAKISDVAIPKVDYVNVNEKSDEVARIMQKYDLDAIPVVDDD
;
A
#
# COMPACT_ATOMS: atom_id res chain seq x y z
N THR A 1 20.93 9.15 18.49
CA THR A 1 21.76 8.94 17.26
C THR A 1 22.62 7.67 17.34
N TYR A 2 23.32 7.41 18.45
CA TYR A 2 24.17 6.22 18.58
C TYR A 2 23.35 4.92 18.59
N LEU A 3 22.23 4.89 19.32
CA LEU A 3 21.31 3.75 19.39
C LEU A 3 20.72 3.41 18.01
N PHE A 4 20.37 4.40 17.20
CA PHE A 4 19.84 4.22 15.85
C PHE A 4 20.79 3.45 14.92
N LYS A 5 22.10 3.59 15.10
CA LYS A 5 23.12 2.86 14.33
C LYS A 5 23.33 1.42 14.78
N LEU A 6 22.76 1.04 15.92
CA LEU A 6 22.86 -0.31 16.49
C LEU A 6 21.61 -1.17 16.17
N LEU A 7 20.51 -0.54 15.74
CA LEU A 7 19.30 -1.23 15.33
C LEU A 7 19.45 -1.70 13.88
N ASP A 8 18.81 -2.85 13.58
CA ASP A 8 18.63 -3.30 12.19
C ASP A 8 17.71 -2.34 11.42
N SER A 9 17.58 -2.53 10.11
CA SER A 9 16.79 -1.65 9.26
C SER A 9 15.31 -1.68 9.62
N GLU A 10 14.73 -2.86 9.85
CA GLU A 10 13.33 -3.08 10.20
C GLU A 10 12.94 -2.32 11.49
N LYS A 11 13.66 -2.53 12.59
CA LYS A 11 13.41 -1.81 13.86
C LYS A 11 13.66 -0.32 13.78
N THR A 12 14.58 0.09 12.92
CA THR A 12 14.83 1.53 12.70
C THR A 12 13.68 2.16 11.94
N ALA A 13 13.09 1.44 10.98
CA ALA A 13 11.90 1.85 10.25
C ALA A 13 10.71 2.05 11.22
N GLU A 14 10.41 1.05 12.05
CA GLU A 14 9.37 1.14 13.09
C GLU A 14 9.56 2.34 14.02
N VAL A 15 10.80 2.57 14.49
CA VAL A 15 11.09 3.71 15.38
C VAL A 15 10.90 5.04 14.65
N LEU A 16 11.24 5.14 13.36
CA LEU A 16 11.01 6.37 12.59
C LEU A 16 9.52 6.72 12.49
N LEU A 17 8.65 5.72 12.35
CA LEU A 17 7.21 5.93 12.29
C LEU A 17 6.61 6.39 13.64
N GLU A 18 7.13 5.90 14.74
CA GLU A 18 6.66 6.23 16.09
C GLU A 18 7.16 7.59 16.63
N LEU A 19 8.18 8.18 15.98
CA LEU A 19 8.70 9.49 16.39
C LEU A 19 7.80 10.62 15.94
N ASP A 20 7.71 11.68 16.76
CA ASP A 20 7.11 12.93 16.30
C ASP A 20 7.95 13.57 15.17
N GLU A 21 7.30 14.41 14.37
CA GLU A 21 7.87 15.06 13.18
C GLU A 21 9.20 15.78 13.49
N TYR A 22 9.29 16.47 14.64
CA TYR A 22 10.48 17.25 15.03
C TYR A 22 11.70 16.35 15.30
N ASP A 23 11.52 15.26 16.03
CA ASP A 23 12.61 14.35 16.36
C ASP A 23 12.95 13.45 15.16
N ARG A 24 11.96 13.07 14.35
CA ARG A 24 12.15 12.37 13.07
C ARG A 24 12.98 13.20 12.09
N ALA A 25 12.64 14.48 11.90
CA ALA A 25 13.39 15.38 11.02
C ALA A 25 14.88 15.48 11.41
N LYS A 26 15.19 15.59 12.70
CA LYS A 26 16.59 15.60 13.17
C LYS A 26 17.35 14.32 12.84
N ILE A 27 16.68 13.18 12.91
CA ILE A 27 17.29 11.90 12.57
C ILE A 27 17.50 11.82 11.07
N LEU A 28 16.50 12.18 10.29
CA LEU A 28 16.60 12.22 8.85
C LEU A 28 17.73 13.14 8.37
N GLU A 29 17.98 14.27 9.01
CA GLU A 29 19.08 15.19 8.68
C GLU A 29 20.48 14.55 8.79
N ILE A 30 20.67 13.64 9.72
CA ILE A 30 21.97 13.01 9.98
C ILE A 30 22.21 11.73 9.17
N LEU A 31 21.15 11.11 8.67
CA LEU A 31 21.23 9.91 7.83
C LEU A 31 21.62 10.28 6.39
N SER A 32 22.47 9.50 5.77
CA SER A 32 22.73 9.61 4.33
C SER A 32 21.51 9.13 3.52
N ALA A 33 21.41 9.56 2.26
CA ALA A 33 20.34 9.09 1.37
C ALA A 33 20.28 7.56 1.24
N LYS A 34 21.43 6.87 1.30
CA LYS A 34 21.50 5.41 1.27
C LYS A 34 20.96 4.79 2.55
N GLU A 35 21.30 5.36 3.73
CA GLU A 35 20.78 4.86 5.00
C GLU A 35 19.27 5.07 5.11
N ILE A 36 18.72 6.18 4.59
CA ILE A 36 17.28 6.40 4.55
C ILE A 36 16.62 5.37 3.60
N ALA A 37 17.14 5.19 2.38
CA ALA A 37 16.60 4.23 1.42
C ALA A 37 16.51 2.82 2.00
N GLN A 38 17.54 2.36 2.70
CA GLN A 38 17.54 1.06 3.39
C GLN A 38 16.44 0.90 4.46
N LYS A 39 15.94 2.00 5.03
CA LYS A 39 14.83 1.97 5.97
C LYS A 39 13.49 1.99 5.24
N ILE A 40 13.42 2.77 4.16
CA ILE A 40 12.27 2.85 3.27
C ILE A 40 11.97 1.49 2.62
N ASP A 41 12.99 0.72 2.24
CA ASP A 41 12.82 -0.63 1.67
C ASP A 41 12.08 -1.62 2.62
N GLU A 42 12.03 -1.32 3.93
CA GLU A 42 11.36 -2.15 4.96
C GLU A 42 9.97 -1.60 5.38
N MET A 43 9.50 -0.53 4.74
CA MET A 43 8.23 0.15 5.09
C MET A 43 7.16 -0.14 4.06
N ASP A 44 5.89 -0.08 4.48
CA ASP A 44 4.76 -0.01 3.54
C ASP A 44 4.83 1.34 2.77
N THR A 45 4.28 1.40 1.56
CA THR A 45 4.47 2.53 0.62
C THR A 45 3.90 3.85 1.12
N ASP A 46 2.80 3.83 1.89
CA ASP A 46 2.20 5.02 2.51
C ASP A 46 3.11 5.60 3.59
N ASP A 47 3.61 4.78 4.51
CA ASP A 47 4.57 5.16 5.54
C ASP A 47 5.87 5.71 4.93
N ALA A 48 6.36 5.06 3.88
CA ALA A 48 7.52 5.50 3.12
C ALA A 48 7.29 6.86 2.44
N ALA A 49 6.12 7.06 1.85
CA ALA A 49 5.74 8.32 1.21
C ALA A 49 5.65 9.47 2.23
N ASP A 50 5.08 9.22 3.41
CA ASP A 50 4.98 10.20 4.49
C ASP A 50 6.37 10.67 4.94
N ILE A 51 7.29 9.75 5.21
CA ILE A 51 8.67 10.09 5.60
C ILE A 51 9.39 10.85 4.48
N LEU A 52 9.24 10.42 3.23
CA LEU A 52 9.84 11.11 2.09
C LEU A 52 9.18 12.46 1.83
N GLY A 53 7.90 12.62 2.17
CA GLY A 53 7.17 13.88 2.13
C GLY A 53 7.87 15.00 2.91
N GLU A 54 8.45 14.68 4.06
CA GLU A 54 9.16 15.63 4.93
C GLU A 54 10.52 16.10 4.38
N LEU A 55 11.07 15.41 3.36
CA LEU A 55 12.39 15.75 2.80
C LEU A 55 12.31 16.84 1.73
N SER A 56 13.41 17.60 1.57
CA SER A 56 13.55 18.51 0.43
C SER A 56 13.51 17.74 -0.92
N VAL A 57 13.08 18.41 -1.98
CA VAL A 57 12.96 17.82 -3.33
C VAL A 57 14.24 17.12 -3.78
N GLU A 58 15.41 17.78 -3.57
CA GLU A 58 16.68 17.20 -3.96
C GLU A 58 17.03 15.95 -3.13
N ARG A 59 16.68 15.96 -1.85
CA ARG A 59 16.98 14.85 -0.96
C ARG A 59 16.06 13.68 -1.22
N LYS A 60 14.78 13.93 -1.41
CA LYS A 60 13.76 12.95 -1.82
C LYS A 60 14.19 12.20 -3.08
N SER A 61 14.57 12.93 -4.13
CA SER A 61 15.06 12.34 -5.39
C SER A 61 16.30 11.46 -5.19
N LYS A 62 17.24 11.90 -4.32
CA LYS A 62 18.42 11.09 -4.02
C LYS A 62 18.09 9.81 -3.26
N VAL A 63 17.14 9.85 -2.32
CA VAL A 63 16.71 8.65 -1.58
C VAL A 63 16.01 7.68 -2.52
N LEU A 64 15.01 8.13 -3.29
CA LEU A 64 14.31 7.30 -4.27
C LEU A 64 15.26 6.59 -5.23
N SER A 65 16.34 7.26 -5.68
CA SER A 65 17.35 6.66 -6.55
C SER A 65 18.23 5.59 -5.87
N LYS A 66 18.08 5.35 -4.57
CA LYS A 66 18.86 4.39 -3.76
C LYS A 66 18.02 3.26 -3.18
N ILE A 67 16.72 3.30 -3.34
CA ILE A 67 15.81 2.20 -3.03
C ILE A 67 16.18 1.02 -3.92
N GLU A 68 16.30 -0.18 -3.33
CA GLU A 68 16.77 -1.37 -4.03
C GLU A 68 15.66 -1.99 -4.88
N ASP A 69 14.41 -1.96 -4.38
CA ASP A 69 13.23 -2.42 -5.11
C ASP A 69 12.70 -1.32 -6.04
N GLU A 70 12.85 -1.51 -7.35
CA GLU A 70 12.41 -0.56 -8.37
C GLU A 70 10.88 -0.39 -8.41
N GLU A 71 10.10 -1.45 -8.13
CA GLU A 71 8.64 -1.40 -8.10
C GLU A 71 8.17 -0.62 -6.88
N HIS A 72 8.74 -0.90 -5.72
CA HIS A 72 8.49 -0.16 -4.48
C HIS A 72 8.85 1.33 -4.62
N ALA A 73 10.02 1.66 -5.19
CA ALA A 73 10.41 3.05 -5.45
C ALA A 73 9.43 3.79 -6.38
N LYS A 74 8.90 3.10 -7.39
CA LYS A 74 7.91 3.64 -8.32
C LYS A 74 6.57 3.89 -7.63
N ASP A 75 6.12 2.96 -6.81
CA ASP A 75 4.87 3.08 -6.08
C ASP A 75 4.91 4.23 -5.07
N ILE A 76 6.00 4.39 -4.33
CA ILE A 76 6.22 5.54 -3.46
C ILE A 76 6.24 6.86 -4.26
N ALA A 77 6.94 6.88 -5.40
CA ALA A 77 7.01 8.07 -6.24
C ALA A 77 5.63 8.46 -6.83
N ASP A 78 4.76 7.50 -7.07
CA ASP A 78 3.39 7.70 -7.48
C ASP A 78 2.55 8.29 -6.33
N LEU A 79 2.65 7.75 -5.11
CA LEU A 79 1.96 8.27 -3.92
C LEU A 79 2.32 9.72 -3.62
N LEU A 80 3.58 10.09 -3.78
CA LEU A 80 4.07 11.46 -3.58
C LEU A 80 3.50 12.52 -4.55
N GLN A 81 2.73 12.11 -5.56
CA GLN A 81 2.04 13.02 -6.48
C GLN A 81 0.67 13.47 -5.95
N TYR A 82 0.09 12.75 -5.02
CA TYR A 82 -1.20 13.07 -4.42
C TYR A 82 -1.04 14.04 -3.25
N HIS A 83 -2.12 14.77 -2.97
CA HIS A 83 -2.15 15.64 -1.79
C HIS A 83 -2.40 14.82 -0.53
N GLU A 84 -1.69 15.13 0.54
CA GLU A 84 -1.77 14.40 1.83
C GLU A 84 -3.18 14.28 2.42
N ASP A 85 -4.07 15.27 2.16
CA ASP A 85 -5.47 15.28 2.61
C ASP A 85 -6.43 14.53 1.68
N THR A 86 -5.94 13.70 0.76
CA THR A 86 -6.77 12.93 -0.17
C THR A 86 -6.61 11.43 0.02
N ALA A 87 -7.58 10.65 -0.49
CA ALA A 87 -7.50 9.20 -0.50
C ALA A 87 -6.22 8.68 -1.16
N GLY A 88 -5.79 9.31 -2.26
CA GLY A 88 -4.55 8.98 -2.95
C GLY A 88 -3.28 9.24 -2.12
N GLY A 89 -3.29 10.30 -1.28
CA GLY A 89 -2.17 10.60 -0.38
C GLY A 89 -2.10 9.70 0.86
N LEU A 90 -3.22 9.07 1.22
CA LEU A 90 -3.32 8.19 2.40
C LEU A 90 -3.37 6.71 2.07
N MET A 91 -3.40 6.32 0.78
CA MET A 91 -3.51 4.92 0.40
C MET A 91 -2.16 4.22 0.43
N ALA A 92 -2.16 2.94 0.81
CA ALA A 92 -1.05 2.02 0.58
C ALA A 92 -1.22 1.32 -0.79
N LYS A 93 -0.11 0.97 -1.45
CA LYS A 93 -0.11 0.18 -2.69
C LYS A 93 -0.07 -1.32 -2.42
N GLU A 94 0.18 -1.73 -1.20
CA GLU A 94 0.20 -3.12 -0.74
C GLU A 94 -1.21 -3.68 -0.67
N LEU A 95 -1.64 -4.32 -1.74
CA LEU A 95 -2.97 -4.92 -1.83
C LEU A 95 -2.93 -6.27 -2.55
N VAL A 96 -3.90 -7.12 -2.22
CA VAL A 96 -4.12 -8.39 -2.94
C VAL A 96 -5.20 -8.19 -3.99
N LYS A 97 -4.81 -8.29 -5.27
CA LYS A 97 -5.74 -8.23 -6.39
C LYS A 97 -5.68 -9.48 -7.26
N VAL A 98 -6.84 -9.88 -7.76
CA VAL A 98 -7.01 -11.08 -8.58
C VAL A 98 -7.84 -10.77 -9.81
N ASN A 99 -7.56 -11.47 -10.91
CA ASN A 99 -8.30 -11.26 -12.15
C ASN A 99 -9.59 -12.08 -12.18
N GLU A 100 -10.69 -11.46 -12.64
CA GLU A 100 -12.01 -12.07 -12.72
C GLU A 100 -12.07 -13.33 -13.59
N ASN A 101 -11.17 -13.43 -14.59
CA ASN A 101 -11.10 -14.56 -15.52
C ASN A 101 -10.31 -15.76 -15.00
N TRP A 102 -9.62 -15.64 -13.87
CA TRP A 102 -8.86 -16.75 -13.31
C TRP A 102 -9.78 -17.83 -12.75
N THR A 103 -9.30 -19.08 -12.80
CA THR A 103 -9.91 -20.18 -12.06
C THR A 103 -9.47 -20.15 -10.59
N VAL A 104 -10.24 -20.80 -9.72
CA VAL A 104 -9.93 -20.89 -8.27
C VAL A 104 -8.50 -21.36 -8.01
N PRO A 105 -7.96 -22.43 -8.63
CA PRO A 105 -6.57 -22.82 -8.39
C PRO A 105 -5.54 -21.80 -8.84
N THR A 106 -5.79 -21.10 -9.95
CA THR A 106 -4.90 -20.04 -10.44
C THR A 106 -4.91 -18.85 -9.47
N CYS A 107 -6.09 -18.46 -9.01
CA CYS A 107 -6.27 -17.40 -8.02
C CYS A 107 -5.49 -17.71 -6.74
N VAL A 108 -5.70 -18.88 -6.13
CA VAL A 108 -4.98 -19.28 -4.90
C VAL A 108 -3.47 -19.25 -5.07
N ARG A 109 -2.96 -19.73 -6.21
CA ARG A 109 -1.52 -19.73 -6.49
C ARG A 109 -0.95 -18.30 -6.58
N LYS A 110 -1.63 -17.42 -7.34
CA LYS A 110 -1.20 -16.02 -7.53
C LYS A 110 -1.35 -15.19 -6.27
N MET A 111 -2.42 -15.39 -5.54
CA MET A 111 -2.68 -14.71 -4.28
C MET A 111 -1.64 -15.04 -3.20
N ARG A 112 -1.15 -16.30 -3.16
CA ARG A 112 -0.11 -16.70 -2.21
C ARG A 112 1.19 -15.91 -2.38
N SER A 113 1.57 -15.57 -3.61
CA SER A 113 2.74 -14.74 -3.89
C SER A 113 2.51 -13.32 -3.35
N GLN A 114 1.39 -12.69 -3.71
CA GLN A 114 1.07 -11.33 -3.26
C GLN A 114 0.90 -11.23 -1.73
N ALA A 115 0.31 -12.25 -1.09
CA ALA A 115 0.10 -12.26 0.35
C ALA A 115 1.39 -12.36 1.19
N GLN A 116 2.54 -12.66 0.56
CA GLN A 116 3.85 -12.62 1.22
C GLN A 116 4.45 -11.20 1.25
N GLU A 117 3.97 -10.33 0.37
CA GLU A 117 4.45 -8.96 0.18
C GLU A 117 3.61 -7.93 0.96
N VAL A 118 2.51 -8.35 1.56
CA VAL A 118 1.62 -7.47 2.34
C VAL A 118 1.62 -7.86 3.81
N THR A 119 1.65 -6.87 4.69
CA THR A 119 1.60 -7.07 6.15
C THR A 119 0.26 -7.68 6.59
N ARG A 120 -0.84 -7.27 5.95
CA ARG A 120 -2.20 -7.79 6.22
C ARG A 120 -3.04 -7.87 4.95
N VAL A 121 -3.82 -8.94 4.83
CA VAL A 121 -4.83 -9.07 3.78
C VAL A 121 -6.19 -8.66 4.35
N HIS A 122 -6.54 -7.39 4.24
CA HIS A 122 -7.86 -6.89 4.65
C HIS A 122 -8.97 -7.32 3.69
N SER A 123 -8.71 -7.22 2.40
CA SER A 123 -9.64 -7.59 1.34
C SER A 123 -8.88 -8.11 0.12
N ILE A 124 -9.54 -8.95 -0.67
CA ILE A 124 -9.04 -9.39 -1.97
C ILE A 124 -9.90 -8.72 -3.02
N TYR A 125 -9.30 -7.84 -3.83
CA TYR A 125 -10.03 -7.11 -4.87
C TYR A 125 -10.00 -7.85 -6.20
N VAL A 126 -11.13 -7.84 -6.90
CA VAL A 126 -11.29 -8.47 -8.21
C VAL A 126 -11.26 -7.41 -9.28
N VAL A 127 -10.37 -7.58 -10.25
CA VAL A 127 -10.20 -6.65 -11.38
C VAL A 127 -10.35 -7.40 -12.72
N ASP A 128 -10.64 -6.65 -13.78
CA ASP A 128 -10.56 -7.18 -15.15
C ASP A 128 -9.15 -7.09 -15.73
N ASP A 129 -9.00 -7.41 -17.02
CA ASP A 129 -7.71 -7.37 -17.73
C ASP A 129 -7.14 -5.95 -17.91
N ASN A 130 -7.98 -4.91 -17.72
CA ASN A 130 -7.59 -3.50 -17.75
C ASN A 130 -7.36 -2.92 -16.35
N ASN A 131 -7.30 -3.75 -15.30
CA ASN A 131 -7.17 -3.37 -13.90
C ASN A 131 -8.38 -2.59 -13.33
N VAL A 132 -9.53 -2.61 -13.99
CA VAL A 132 -10.76 -1.98 -13.52
C VAL A 132 -11.37 -2.82 -12.39
N LEU A 133 -11.72 -2.20 -11.28
CA LEU A 133 -12.34 -2.84 -10.13
C LEU A 133 -13.72 -3.42 -10.50
N LYS A 134 -13.89 -4.73 -10.29
CA LYS A 134 -15.15 -5.48 -10.57
C LYS A 134 -15.85 -5.95 -9.31
N GLY A 135 -15.12 -6.14 -8.23
CA GLY A 135 -15.69 -6.68 -7.01
C GLY A 135 -14.66 -6.98 -5.94
N ARG A 136 -15.08 -7.71 -4.93
CA ARG A 136 -14.21 -8.26 -3.89
C ARG A 136 -14.42 -9.76 -3.76
N LEU A 137 -13.40 -10.47 -3.30
CA LEU A 137 -13.43 -11.90 -3.09
C LEU A 137 -13.34 -12.21 -1.59
N SER A 138 -14.29 -13.01 -1.10
CA SER A 138 -14.22 -13.56 0.25
C SER A 138 -13.32 -14.80 0.23
N LEU A 139 -12.37 -14.87 1.17
CA LEU A 139 -11.53 -16.05 1.36
C LEU A 139 -12.38 -17.31 1.63
N LYS A 140 -13.47 -17.17 2.39
CA LYS A 140 -14.41 -18.25 2.66
C LYS A 140 -15.06 -18.77 1.38
N ASP A 141 -15.55 -17.84 0.53
CA ASP A 141 -16.22 -18.21 -0.72
C ASP A 141 -15.24 -18.85 -1.71
N LEU A 142 -14.01 -18.36 -1.76
CA LEU A 142 -12.92 -18.97 -2.53
C LEU A 142 -12.63 -20.41 -2.10
N LEU A 143 -12.61 -20.68 -0.78
CA LEU A 143 -12.31 -22.02 -0.25
C LEU A 143 -13.39 -23.06 -0.51
N VAL A 144 -14.65 -22.64 -0.61
CA VAL A 144 -15.80 -23.54 -0.86
C VAL A 144 -16.18 -23.63 -2.35
N ALA A 145 -15.63 -22.76 -3.18
CA ALA A 145 -15.93 -22.73 -4.61
C ALA A 145 -15.36 -23.94 -5.35
N PRO A 146 -16.08 -24.45 -6.37
CA PRO A 146 -15.55 -25.50 -7.24
C PRO A 146 -14.24 -25.07 -7.92
N ALA A 147 -13.27 -25.99 -8.06
CA ALA A 147 -11.99 -25.68 -8.71
C ALA A 147 -12.13 -25.21 -10.17
N SER A 148 -13.21 -25.58 -10.84
CA SER A 148 -13.52 -25.15 -12.22
C SER A 148 -14.19 -23.79 -12.33
N ALA A 149 -14.63 -23.20 -11.20
CA ALA A 149 -15.29 -21.90 -11.20
C ALA A 149 -14.30 -20.78 -11.58
N LYS A 150 -14.82 -19.76 -12.27
CA LYS A 150 -14.10 -18.52 -12.48
C LYS A 150 -14.29 -17.61 -11.27
N ILE A 151 -13.34 -16.72 -11.05
CA ILE A 151 -13.42 -15.74 -9.97
C ILE A 151 -14.63 -14.81 -10.15
N SER A 152 -14.99 -14.46 -11.38
CA SER A 152 -16.22 -13.71 -11.68
C SER A 152 -17.49 -14.36 -11.12
N ASP A 153 -17.54 -15.70 -11.02
CA ASP A 153 -18.71 -16.44 -10.54
C ASP A 153 -18.76 -16.53 -9.01
N VAL A 154 -17.64 -16.26 -8.34
CA VAL A 154 -17.45 -16.36 -6.88
C VAL A 154 -17.41 -14.99 -6.22
N ALA A 155 -16.99 -13.97 -6.96
CA ALA A 155 -16.81 -12.61 -6.48
C ALA A 155 -18.12 -11.93 -6.06
N ILE A 156 -18.02 -11.07 -5.06
CA ILE A 156 -19.10 -10.15 -4.66
C ILE A 156 -18.98 -8.90 -5.54
N PRO A 157 -19.93 -8.61 -6.44
CA PRO A 157 -19.76 -7.59 -7.48
C PRO A 157 -19.93 -6.15 -7.00
N LYS A 158 -20.47 -5.94 -5.80
CA LYS A 158 -20.64 -4.60 -5.20
C LYS A 158 -19.56 -4.35 -4.15
N VAL A 159 -18.73 -3.37 -4.42
CA VAL A 159 -17.68 -2.88 -3.51
C VAL A 159 -17.81 -1.38 -3.43
N ASP A 160 -17.88 -0.86 -2.20
CA ASP A 160 -17.73 0.57 -1.98
C ASP A 160 -16.27 0.93 -2.27
N TYR A 161 -16.06 2.04 -2.94
CA TYR A 161 -14.74 2.56 -3.31
C TYR A 161 -14.73 4.09 -3.23
N VAL A 162 -13.56 4.68 -3.19
CA VAL A 162 -13.37 6.12 -3.26
C VAL A 162 -12.41 6.47 -4.39
N ASN A 163 -12.53 7.70 -4.92
CA ASN A 163 -11.59 8.21 -5.92
C ASN A 163 -10.32 8.73 -5.24
N VAL A 164 -9.18 8.65 -5.91
CA VAL A 164 -7.88 9.17 -5.42
C VAL A 164 -7.94 10.64 -4.95
N ASN A 165 -8.83 11.43 -5.52
CA ASN A 165 -9.02 12.84 -5.19
C ASN A 165 -10.05 13.09 -4.05
N GLU A 166 -10.68 12.04 -3.52
CA GLU A 166 -11.63 12.17 -2.42
C GLU A 166 -10.92 12.67 -1.16
N LYS A 167 -11.57 13.57 -0.43
CA LYS A 167 -10.98 14.12 0.80
C LYS A 167 -10.95 13.09 1.93
N SER A 168 -9.87 13.10 2.70
CA SER A 168 -9.65 12.22 3.85
C SER A 168 -10.83 12.17 4.82
N ASP A 169 -11.45 13.31 5.15
CA ASP A 169 -12.62 13.39 6.03
C ASP A 169 -13.84 12.65 5.46
N GLU A 170 -14.05 12.70 4.13
CA GLU A 170 -15.15 11.98 3.48
C GLU A 170 -14.87 10.47 3.44
N VAL A 171 -13.62 10.08 3.16
CA VAL A 171 -13.18 8.68 3.24
C VAL A 171 -13.42 8.12 4.63
N ALA A 172 -12.99 8.83 5.67
CA ALA A 172 -13.19 8.42 7.06
C ALA A 172 -14.68 8.28 7.41
N ARG A 173 -15.54 9.20 6.92
CA ARG A 173 -16.99 9.14 7.11
C ARG A 173 -17.63 7.93 6.43
N ILE A 174 -17.18 7.60 5.21
CA ILE A 174 -17.66 6.41 4.48
C ILE A 174 -17.27 5.15 5.23
N MET A 175 -15.99 5.02 5.60
CA MET A 175 -15.49 3.87 6.35
C MET A 175 -16.23 3.67 7.66
N GLN A 176 -16.42 4.75 8.44
CA GLN A 176 -17.16 4.69 9.69
C GLN A 176 -18.64 4.33 9.49
N LYS A 177 -19.29 4.90 8.48
CA LYS A 177 -20.73 4.67 8.20
C LYS A 177 -21.03 3.21 7.84
N TYR A 178 -20.10 2.56 7.14
CA TYR A 178 -20.29 1.19 6.64
C TYR A 178 -19.45 0.16 7.42
N ASP A 179 -18.80 0.57 8.51
CA ASP A 179 -17.95 -0.28 9.36
C ASP A 179 -16.90 -1.05 8.53
N LEU A 180 -16.13 -0.29 7.73
CA LEU A 180 -15.13 -0.84 6.82
C LEU A 180 -13.73 -0.76 7.44
N ASP A 181 -13.02 -1.90 7.49
CA ASP A 181 -11.61 -1.96 7.86
C ASP A 181 -10.67 -1.45 6.76
N ALA A 182 -11.12 -1.55 5.49
CA ALA A 182 -10.39 -1.07 4.32
C ALA A 182 -11.36 -0.71 3.19
N ILE A 183 -10.98 0.29 2.39
CA ILE A 183 -11.73 0.73 1.21
C ILE A 183 -10.77 0.86 0.04
N PRO A 184 -11.08 0.30 -1.15
CA PRO A 184 -10.23 0.47 -2.32
C PRO A 184 -10.32 1.91 -2.84
N VAL A 185 -9.15 2.42 -3.19
CA VAL A 185 -8.98 3.73 -3.83
C VAL A 185 -8.79 3.49 -5.33
N VAL A 186 -9.52 4.21 -6.16
CA VAL A 186 -9.48 4.08 -7.62
C VAL A 186 -9.21 5.43 -8.26
N ASP A 187 -8.58 5.43 -9.41
CA ASP A 187 -8.44 6.57 -10.31
C ASP A 187 -9.56 6.57 -11.39
N ASP A 188 -9.48 7.51 -12.32
CA ASP A 188 -10.47 7.65 -13.39
C ASP A 188 -10.10 6.86 -14.66
N ASP A 189 -8.92 6.18 -14.68
CA ASP A 189 -8.40 5.38 -15.79
C ASP A 189 -8.68 3.86 -15.53
#